data_bb91efbcbe757b3f4c6347c55681d399
#
_entry.id   bb91efbcbe757b3f4c6347c55681d399
#
_cell.length_a   1.000
_cell.length_b   1.000
_cell.length_c   1.000
_cell.angle_alpha   90.00
_cell.angle_beta   90.00
_cell.angle_gamma   90.00
#
_symmetry.space_group_name_H-M   'P 1'
#
loop_
_entity.id
_entity.type
_entity.pdbx_description
1 polymer ?
#
loop_
_entity_poly.entity_id
_entity_poly.type
_entity_poly.pdbx_seq_one_letter_code
_entity_poly.pdbx_strand_id
1 'polypeptide(L)'
;MISYLQVDNLSKRFGEQLLFENISFGIGKGQKVALIAKNGMGKSTLLRIIAGKDTSESGTVIFRNDITVGILDQDPALDPENSVFEEVFHSDSPVLKLIKAYEEAVAHNHTEALEKLIPEMDIHSAWDYDTTIKQILSELKIDTYDKKIGQLSGGQKKRVGLAKVLISNPDFLILDEPTNHLDIEMTEWLEEYLGKSNATLLMVTHDRYFLDRVCNQIIEIDEFGLFSYSGNYAYYLEKREERIENRNAAIDKARNLLRTEQEWMCRMPQARSHKAQYRIDNFYKLKETASQNTTEKKLELDIQGKRLGKKILELDHVSKSFDGHCILRDFSYKFVRGEKIGIVGKNGVGKSTFLNIITQNLQPDSGSISIGETVVYGYYKQSGIAFNETDRVIDIVKNIAERIDLGNGRIMSASQFLEYFMFTDKQQYSLVEKLSGGERRRLYLLTVLMGNPNFLILDEPTNDLDIITLNVLEEYLKGFKGCLLIVSHDRFFTDKVVDRIFAFEGNGIVKDFPGNYTVYKNKKEEEKEQLEKIEKEKKKTEQPQSTPNNSVEKKRKLSFKERQEMQQLETDMEQLNTEKTIIETADFPKALLNSCILTAGVVVLNLIVSS
;
A
#
# COMPACT_ATOMS: atom_id res chain seq x y z
N MET A 1 -25.10 -4.45 -13.28
CA MET A 1 -23.72 -4.81 -12.88
C MET A 1 -23.74 -6.26 -12.40
N ILE A 2 -22.82 -7.11 -12.82
CA ILE A 2 -22.79 -8.52 -12.41
C ILE A 2 -22.18 -8.57 -11.01
N SER A 3 -22.94 -9.08 -10.01
CA SER A 3 -22.43 -9.24 -8.64
C SER A 3 -21.49 -10.45 -8.56
N TYR A 4 -20.31 -10.27 -7.95
CA TYR A 4 -19.34 -11.33 -7.69
C TYR A 4 -19.38 -11.78 -6.23
N LEU A 5 -19.59 -10.84 -5.31
CA LEU A 5 -19.73 -11.07 -3.88
C LEU A 5 -20.97 -10.37 -3.36
N GLN A 6 -21.73 -11.06 -2.52
CA GLN A 6 -22.82 -10.50 -1.73
C GLN A 6 -22.67 -10.93 -0.28
N VAL A 7 -22.71 -9.95 0.62
CA VAL A 7 -22.68 -10.11 2.07
C VAL A 7 -23.98 -9.57 2.62
N ASP A 8 -24.74 -10.38 3.36
CA ASP A 8 -26.05 -10.02 3.89
C ASP A 8 -26.10 -10.23 5.41
N ASN A 9 -26.40 -9.15 6.16
CA ASN A 9 -26.65 -9.13 7.61
C ASN A 9 -25.58 -9.85 8.45
N LEU A 10 -24.31 -9.69 8.06
CA LEU A 10 -23.21 -10.36 8.70
C LEU A 10 -22.92 -9.73 10.07
N SER A 11 -22.78 -10.58 11.11
CA SER A 11 -22.42 -10.15 12.47
C SER A 11 -21.38 -11.09 13.07
N LYS A 12 -20.47 -10.53 13.88
CA LYS A 12 -19.43 -11.28 14.58
C LYS A 12 -19.06 -10.61 15.89
N ARG A 13 -18.88 -11.44 16.92
CA ARG A 13 -18.30 -11.06 18.23
C ARG A 13 -17.03 -11.86 18.50
N PHE A 14 -16.18 -11.33 19.30
CA PHE A 14 -15.03 -12.02 19.85
C PHE A 14 -15.12 -11.98 21.38
N GLY A 15 -15.56 -13.10 21.97
CA GLY A 15 -15.97 -13.13 23.38
C GLY A 15 -17.13 -12.14 23.62
N GLU A 16 -16.93 -11.19 24.53
CA GLU A 16 -17.94 -10.16 24.81
C GLU A 16 -17.85 -8.94 23.89
N GLN A 17 -16.78 -8.82 23.10
CA GLN A 17 -16.55 -7.67 22.24
C GLN A 17 -17.28 -7.84 20.90
N LEU A 18 -18.19 -6.91 20.59
CA LEU A 18 -18.81 -6.80 19.28
C LEU A 18 -17.79 -6.24 18.29
N LEU A 19 -17.50 -6.98 17.21
CA LEU A 19 -16.62 -6.51 16.13
C LEU A 19 -17.42 -5.73 15.08
N PHE A 20 -18.52 -6.33 14.61
CA PHE A 20 -19.46 -5.69 13.68
C PHE A 20 -20.82 -6.38 13.76
N GLU A 21 -21.87 -5.64 13.40
CA GLU A 21 -23.25 -6.12 13.48
C GLU A 21 -24.03 -5.68 12.24
N ASN A 22 -24.81 -6.63 11.67
CA ASN A 22 -25.73 -6.41 10.55
C ASN A 22 -25.12 -5.70 9.33
N ILE A 23 -23.86 -6.03 8.99
CA ILE A 23 -23.22 -5.47 7.80
C ILE A 23 -23.72 -6.16 6.53
N SER A 24 -24.10 -5.34 5.53
CA SER A 24 -24.54 -5.82 4.22
C SER A 24 -23.92 -4.96 3.13
N PHE A 25 -23.28 -5.60 2.14
CA PHE A 25 -22.72 -4.95 0.97
C PHE A 25 -22.52 -5.94 -0.18
N GLY A 26 -22.39 -5.42 -1.40
CA GLY A 26 -22.11 -6.22 -2.58
C GLY A 26 -20.94 -5.66 -3.38
N ILE A 27 -20.20 -6.53 -4.05
CA ILE A 27 -19.10 -6.16 -4.94
C ILE A 27 -19.37 -6.76 -6.32
N GLY A 28 -19.41 -5.89 -7.33
CA GLY A 28 -19.62 -6.26 -8.73
C GLY A 28 -18.31 -6.51 -9.47
N LYS A 29 -18.40 -7.14 -10.64
CA LYS A 29 -17.28 -7.41 -11.53
C LYS A 29 -16.48 -6.14 -11.83
N GLY A 30 -15.14 -6.20 -11.66
CA GLY A 30 -14.22 -5.12 -11.97
C GLY A 30 -14.21 -3.97 -10.95
N GLN A 31 -14.98 -4.07 -9.85
CA GLN A 31 -14.88 -3.12 -8.76
C GLN A 31 -13.61 -3.36 -7.94
N LYS A 32 -12.95 -2.27 -7.56
CA LYS A 32 -11.78 -2.27 -6.68
C LYS A 32 -12.16 -1.56 -5.40
N VAL A 33 -12.47 -2.36 -4.38
CA VAL A 33 -13.07 -1.90 -3.12
C VAL A 33 -12.02 -1.93 -2.01
N ALA A 34 -11.87 -0.81 -1.31
CA ALA A 34 -11.09 -0.76 -0.07
C ALA A 34 -12.00 -0.80 1.15
N LEU A 35 -11.61 -1.57 2.16
CA LEU A 35 -12.26 -1.62 3.44
C LEU A 35 -11.46 -0.83 4.49
N ILE A 36 -12.07 0.19 5.06
CA ILE A 36 -11.47 1.04 6.10
C ILE A 36 -12.25 0.85 7.41
N ALA A 37 -11.54 0.65 8.51
CA ALA A 37 -12.10 0.65 9.86
C ALA A 37 -11.00 0.92 10.89
N LYS A 38 -11.38 1.33 12.11
CA LYS A 38 -10.43 1.44 13.23
C LYS A 38 -9.79 0.08 13.52
N ASN A 39 -8.57 0.11 14.07
CA ASN A 39 -7.93 -1.12 14.55
C ASN A 39 -8.77 -1.77 15.66
N GLY A 40 -8.82 -3.10 15.65
CA GLY A 40 -9.65 -3.87 16.59
C GLY A 40 -11.12 -4.04 16.18
N MET A 41 -11.60 -3.40 15.11
CA MET A 41 -12.98 -3.57 14.60
C MET A 41 -13.18 -4.81 13.70
N GLY A 42 -12.21 -5.71 13.66
CA GLY A 42 -12.39 -7.00 12.99
C GLY A 42 -12.23 -6.97 11.46
N LYS A 43 -11.44 -6.04 10.87
CA LYS A 43 -11.16 -6.02 9.41
C LYS A 43 -10.67 -7.36 8.88
N SER A 44 -9.58 -7.87 9.43
CA SER A 44 -9.01 -9.17 9.01
C SER A 44 -9.96 -10.34 9.31
N THR A 45 -10.72 -10.26 10.40
CA THR A 45 -11.76 -11.25 10.72
C THR A 45 -12.86 -11.25 9.66
N LEU A 46 -13.31 -10.07 9.22
CA LEU A 46 -14.30 -9.94 8.14
C LEU A 46 -13.76 -10.52 6.83
N LEU A 47 -12.52 -10.19 6.45
CA LEU A 47 -11.90 -10.77 5.25
C LEU A 47 -11.81 -12.31 5.36
N ARG A 48 -11.45 -12.85 6.54
CA ARG A 48 -11.38 -14.31 6.76
C ARG A 48 -12.75 -14.98 6.70
N ILE A 49 -13.81 -14.33 7.20
CA ILE A 49 -15.18 -14.84 7.07
C ILE A 49 -15.61 -14.83 5.61
N ILE A 50 -15.36 -13.74 4.88
CA ILE A 50 -15.62 -13.65 3.43
C ILE A 50 -14.85 -14.73 2.68
N ALA A 51 -13.60 -14.98 3.06
CA ALA A 51 -12.75 -16.02 2.50
C ALA A 51 -13.18 -17.47 2.86
N GLY A 52 -14.20 -17.65 3.71
CA GLY A 52 -14.64 -18.95 4.19
C GLY A 52 -13.68 -19.62 5.19
N LYS A 53 -12.70 -18.88 5.73
CA LYS A 53 -11.70 -19.37 6.70
C LYS A 53 -12.15 -19.24 8.15
N ASP A 54 -13.19 -18.43 8.41
CA ASP A 54 -13.79 -18.23 9.73
C ASP A 54 -15.32 -18.23 9.62
N THR A 55 -16.03 -18.44 10.71
CA THR A 55 -17.49 -18.48 10.74
C THR A 55 -18.07 -17.21 11.32
N SER A 56 -19.19 -16.73 10.76
CA SER A 56 -20.00 -15.64 11.31
C SER A 56 -20.97 -16.18 12.38
N GLU A 57 -21.46 -15.29 13.25
CA GLU A 57 -22.56 -15.61 14.17
C GLU A 57 -23.91 -15.57 13.46
N SER A 58 -24.08 -14.63 12.55
CA SER A 58 -25.28 -14.48 11.71
C SER A 58 -24.92 -13.91 10.34
N GLY A 59 -25.84 -14.02 9.41
CA GLY A 59 -25.70 -13.54 8.05
C GLY A 59 -25.09 -14.57 7.10
N THR A 60 -24.99 -14.20 5.84
CA THR A 60 -24.51 -15.06 4.75
C THR A 60 -23.53 -14.33 3.85
N VAL A 61 -22.58 -15.09 3.33
CA VAL A 61 -21.62 -14.64 2.31
C VAL A 61 -21.81 -15.52 1.08
N ILE A 62 -22.09 -14.92 -0.05
CA ILE A 62 -22.37 -15.62 -1.30
C ILE A 62 -21.41 -15.11 -2.37
N PHE A 63 -20.56 -16.00 -2.88
CA PHE A 63 -19.82 -15.79 -4.10
C PHE A 63 -20.55 -16.35 -5.30
N ARG A 64 -20.34 -15.75 -6.44
CA ARG A 64 -20.77 -16.33 -7.71
C ARG A 64 -20.00 -17.64 -7.96
N ASN A 65 -20.70 -18.67 -8.43
CA ASN A 65 -20.12 -20.02 -8.57
C ASN A 65 -19.00 -20.15 -9.62
N ASP A 66 -18.94 -19.25 -10.60
CA ASP A 66 -18.07 -19.38 -11.78
C ASP A 66 -16.79 -18.54 -11.67
N ILE A 67 -16.37 -18.14 -10.45
CA ILE A 67 -15.20 -17.26 -10.25
C ILE A 67 -14.14 -17.93 -9.39
N THR A 68 -12.89 -17.64 -9.72
CA THR A 68 -11.73 -18.02 -8.91
C THR A 68 -11.43 -16.92 -7.89
N VAL A 69 -11.17 -17.29 -6.62
CA VAL A 69 -10.89 -16.35 -5.54
C VAL A 69 -9.47 -16.55 -5.04
N GLY A 70 -8.67 -15.50 -5.09
CA GLY A 70 -7.32 -15.46 -4.52
C GLY A 70 -7.30 -14.67 -3.21
N ILE A 71 -6.60 -15.18 -2.19
CA ILE A 71 -6.61 -14.61 -0.85
C ILE A 71 -5.18 -14.44 -0.35
N LEU A 72 -4.83 -13.21 0.03
CA LEU A 72 -3.63 -12.88 0.78
C LEU A 72 -4.01 -12.49 2.20
N ASP A 73 -3.70 -13.36 3.16
CA ASP A 73 -3.82 -13.05 4.58
C ASP A 73 -2.68 -12.14 5.05
N GLN A 74 -2.87 -11.43 6.17
CA GLN A 74 -1.83 -10.62 6.81
C GLN A 74 -0.57 -11.44 7.13
N ASP A 75 -0.72 -12.70 7.56
CA ASP A 75 0.35 -13.68 7.69
C ASP A 75 0.02 -14.89 6.80
N PRO A 76 0.62 -14.97 5.60
CA PRO A 76 0.30 -16.05 4.65
C PRO A 76 0.72 -17.41 5.22
N ALA A 77 -0.20 -18.37 5.22
CA ALA A 77 0.07 -19.75 5.57
C ALA A 77 0.82 -20.44 4.43
N LEU A 78 2.15 -20.46 4.50
CA LEU A 78 3.05 -21.10 3.55
C LEU A 78 3.67 -22.32 4.22
N ASP A 79 3.89 -23.40 3.47
CA ASP A 79 4.53 -24.59 4.00
C ASP A 79 6.04 -24.34 4.23
N PRO A 80 6.56 -24.45 5.46
CA PRO A 80 7.97 -24.19 5.78
C PRO A 80 8.94 -25.13 5.06
N GLU A 81 8.50 -26.34 4.68
CA GLU A 81 9.35 -27.37 4.04
C GLU A 81 9.47 -27.17 2.54
N ASN A 82 8.51 -26.50 1.90
CA ASN A 82 8.54 -26.22 0.49
C ASN A 82 9.66 -25.21 0.13
N SER A 83 10.23 -25.35 -1.05
CA SER A 83 11.03 -24.30 -1.67
C SER A 83 10.14 -23.13 -2.11
N VAL A 84 10.73 -21.96 -2.31
CA VAL A 84 10.02 -20.79 -2.87
C VAL A 84 9.37 -21.14 -4.20
N PHE A 85 10.10 -21.87 -5.05
CA PHE A 85 9.60 -22.31 -6.35
C PHE A 85 8.37 -23.21 -6.21
N GLU A 86 8.45 -24.25 -5.38
CA GLU A 86 7.31 -25.16 -5.16
C GLU A 86 6.09 -24.44 -4.63
N GLU A 87 6.28 -23.52 -3.69
CA GLU A 87 5.18 -22.78 -3.06
C GLU A 87 4.49 -21.81 -4.03
N VAL A 88 5.25 -21.10 -4.86
CA VAL A 88 4.72 -20.15 -5.84
C VAL A 88 3.94 -20.87 -6.94
N PHE A 89 4.45 -22.01 -7.40
CA PHE A 89 3.80 -22.83 -8.43
C PHE A 89 2.79 -23.84 -7.87
N HIS A 90 2.55 -23.83 -6.57
CA HIS A 90 1.54 -24.69 -5.95
C HIS A 90 0.14 -24.18 -6.26
N SER A 91 -0.41 -24.60 -7.39
CA SER A 91 -1.75 -24.26 -7.87
C SER A 91 -2.36 -25.42 -8.64
N ASP A 92 -3.69 -25.53 -8.61
CA ASP A 92 -4.41 -26.51 -9.42
C ASP A 92 -4.58 -26.11 -10.90
N SER A 93 -4.11 -24.93 -11.28
CA SER A 93 -4.16 -24.47 -12.67
C SER A 93 -3.35 -25.39 -13.59
N PRO A 94 -3.97 -25.93 -14.66
CA PRO A 94 -3.28 -26.77 -15.64
C PRO A 94 -2.08 -26.05 -16.30
N VAL A 95 -2.23 -24.75 -16.56
CA VAL A 95 -1.18 -23.91 -17.18
C VAL A 95 0.02 -23.78 -16.26
N LEU A 96 -0.21 -23.55 -14.95
CA LEU A 96 0.89 -23.47 -13.98
C LEU A 96 1.61 -24.80 -13.80
N LYS A 97 0.90 -25.92 -13.80
CA LYS A 97 1.51 -27.26 -13.77
C LYS A 97 2.37 -27.51 -15.00
N LEU A 98 1.94 -27.05 -16.17
CA LEU A 98 2.69 -27.14 -17.41
C LEU A 98 3.97 -26.30 -17.37
N ILE A 99 3.87 -25.04 -16.92
CA ILE A 99 5.03 -24.13 -16.78
C ILE A 99 6.03 -24.71 -15.77
N LYS A 100 5.56 -25.21 -14.64
CA LYS A 100 6.39 -25.87 -13.62
C LYS A 100 7.18 -27.04 -14.22
N ALA A 101 6.49 -27.93 -14.94
CA ALA A 101 7.12 -29.05 -15.59
C ALA A 101 8.16 -28.64 -16.65
N TYR A 102 7.87 -27.54 -17.37
CA TYR A 102 8.81 -26.95 -18.33
C TYR A 102 10.07 -26.41 -17.65
N GLU A 103 9.92 -25.58 -16.60
CA GLU A 103 11.06 -25.01 -15.86
C GLU A 103 11.92 -26.11 -15.19
N GLU A 104 11.29 -27.13 -14.60
CA GLU A 104 12.01 -28.29 -14.06
C GLU A 104 12.78 -29.05 -15.14
N ALA A 105 12.20 -29.25 -16.35
CA ALA A 105 12.85 -29.88 -17.45
C ALA A 105 14.04 -29.06 -17.99
N VAL A 106 13.92 -27.73 -18.00
CA VAL A 106 15.02 -26.80 -18.36
C VAL A 106 16.15 -26.89 -17.33
N ALA A 107 15.83 -26.82 -16.04
CA ALA A 107 16.82 -26.87 -14.95
C ALA A 107 17.63 -28.17 -14.94
N HIS A 108 17.00 -29.28 -15.29
CA HIS A 108 17.65 -30.61 -15.35
C HIS A 108 18.15 -31.02 -16.74
N ASN A 109 18.07 -30.13 -17.76
CA ASN A 109 18.46 -30.42 -19.17
C ASN A 109 17.80 -31.66 -19.74
N HIS A 110 16.54 -31.94 -19.40
CA HIS A 110 15.78 -33.09 -19.91
C HIS A 110 15.23 -32.84 -21.32
N THR A 111 16.01 -33.11 -22.37
CA THR A 111 15.67 -32.80 -23.76
C THR A 111 14.39 -33.48 -24.24
N GLU A 112 14.19 -34.78 -23.89
CA GLU A 112 12.98 -35.54 -24.28
C GLU A 112 11.68 -34.99 -23.64
N ALA A 113 11.78 -34.45 -22.43
CA ALA A 113 10.64 -33.81 -21.78
C ALA A 113 10.32 -32.46 -22.45
N LEU A 114 11.35 -31.68 -22.78
CA LEU A 114 11.19 -30.38 -23.45
C LEU A 114 10.53 -30.51 -24.83
N GLU A 115 10.87 -31.53 -25.62
CA GLU A 115 10.26 -31.79 -26.93
C GLU A 115 8.73 -32.01 -26.85
N LYS A 116 8.22 -32.53 -25.72
CA LYS A 116 6.78 -32.73 -25.49
C LYS A 116 6.12 -31.52 -24.90
N LEU A 117 6.81 -30.81 -23.99
CA LEU A 117 6.23 -29.68 -23.24
C LEU A 117 6.15 -28.40 -24.09
N ILE A 118 7.12 -28.18 -25.02
CA ILE A 118 7.12 -26.98 -25.89
C ILE A 118 5.82 -26.84 -26.70
N PRO A 119 5.35 -27.88 -27.42
CA PRO A 119 4.09 -27.78 -28.15
C PRO A 119 2.87 -27.55 -27.27
N GLU A 120 2.86 -28.10 -26.03
CA GLU A 120 1.78 -27.88 -25.09
C GLU A 120 1.81 -26.43 -24.54
N MET A 121 2.99 -25.85 -24.32
CA MET A 121 3.18 -24.43 -23.96
C MET A 121 2.62 -23.50 -25.04
N ASP A 122 2.84 -23.83 -26.33
CA ASP A 122 2.30 -23.06 -27.47
C ASP A 122 0.77 -23.14 -27.52
N ILE A 123 0.19 -24.35 -27.38
CA ILE A 123 -1.28 -24.57 -27.42
C ILE A 123 -1.98 -23.78 -26.33
N HIS A 124 -1.41 -23.72 -25.15
CA HIS A 124 -2.00 -23.04 -23.99
C HIS A 124 -1.58 -21.57 -23.86
N SER A 125 -0.83 -21.01 -24.83
CA SER A 125 -0.24 -19.65 -24.76
C SER A 125 0.52 -19.41 -23.45
N ALA A 126 1.19 -20.43 -22.95
CA ALA A 126 1.81 -20.44 -21.63
C ALA A 126 3.08 -19.57 -21.56
N TRP A 127 3.67 -19.20 -22.68
CA TRP A 127 4.87 -18.35 -22.76
C TRP A 127 4.63 -16.93 -22.25
N ASP A 128 3.50 -16.32 -22.58
CA ASP A 128 3.14 -14.99 -22.09
C ASP A 128 2.92 -15.02 -20.59
N TYR A 129 2.37 -16.12 -20.10
CA TYR A 129 2.13 -16.35 -18.67
C TYR A 129 3.44 -16.56 -17.91
N ASP A 130 4.38 -17.35 -18.45
CA ASP A 130 5.73 -17.54 -17.90
C ASP A 130 6.49 -16.20 -17.81
N THR A 131 6.42 -15.38 -18.85
CA THR A 131 7.01 -14.03 -18.86
C THR A 131 6.41 -13.17 -17.74
N THR A 132 5.10 -13.22 -17.53
CA THR A 132 4.40 -12.49 -16.48
C THR A 132 4.84 -12.97 -15.09
N ILE A 133 4.98 -14.28 -14.89
CA ILE A 133 5.49 -14.88 -13.65
C ILE A 133 6.89 -14.36 -13.32
N LYS A 134 7.80 -14.43 -14.28
CA LYS A 134 9.19 -13.95 -14.12
C LYS A 134 9.23 -12.46 -13.80
N GLN A 135 8.36 -11.68 -14.43
CA GLN A 135 8.22 -10.26 -14.12
C GLN A 135 7.74 -10.05 -12.68
N ILE A 136 6.67 -10.72 -12.24
CA ILE A 136 6.14 -10.61 -10.86
C ILE A 136 7.22 -10.97 -9.84
N LEU A 137 7.95 -12.07 -10.06
CA LEU A 137 9.01 -12.52 -9.14
C LEU A 137 10.17 -11.53 -9.09
N SER A 138 10.60 -11.00 -10.24
CA SER A 138 11.66 -10.00 -10.34
C SER A 138 11.29 -8.70 -9.64
N GLU A 139 10.08 -8.17 -9.87
CA GLU A 139 9.60 -6.91 -9.27
C GLU A 139 9.43 -7.03 -7.74
N LEU A 140 9.01 -8.20 -7.26
CA LEU A 140 8.94 -8.50 -5.83
C LEU A 140 10.32 -8.89 -5.24
N LYS A 141 11.40 -8.81 -6.03
CA LYS A 141 12.79 -9.13 -5.62
C LYS A 141 12.90 -10.52 -4.96
N ILE A 142 12.28 -11.51 -5.59
CA ILE A 142 12.34 -12.91 -5.18
C ILE A 142 13.37 -13.60 -6.06
N ASP A 143 14.65 -13.57 -5.64
CA ASP A 143 15.78 -14.07 -6.43
C ASP A 143 16.25 -15.46 -5.99
N THR A 144 15.70 -15.98 -4.89
CA THR A 144 16.16 -17.23 -4.25
C THR A 144 15.09 -18.30 -4.33
N TYR A 145 15.00 -18.96 -5.47
CA TYR A 145 13.96 -19.97 -5.76
C TYR A 145 14.13 -21.28 -4.98
N ASP A 146 15.38 -21.69 -4.71
CA ASP A 146 15.70 -22.96 -4.06
C ASP A 146 15.65 -22.92 -2.53
N LYS A 147 15.55 -21.74 -1.93
CA LYS A 147 15.47 -21.61 -0.46
C LYS A 147 14.15 -22.13 0.06
N LYS A 148 14.21 -22.86 1.19
CA LYS A 148 13.00 -23.26 1.93
C LYS A 148 12.31 -22.05 2.54
N ILE A 149 10.98 -22.06 2.50
CA ILE A 149 10.11 -21.02 3.12
C ILE A 149 10.45 -20.81 4.61
N GLY A 150 10.78 -21.90 5.33
CA GLY A 150 11.17 -21.83 6.73
C GLY A 150 12.37 -20.91 7.02
N GLN A 151 13.28 -20.75 6.05
CA GLN A 151 14.51 -19.94 6.16
C GLN A 151 14.32 -18.46 5.80
N LEU A 152 13.14 -18.10 5.31
CA LEU A 152 12.84 -16.74 4.88
C LEU A 152 12.45 -15.84 6.07
N SER A 153 12.80 -14.56 5.97
CA SER A 153 12.30 -13.54 6.89
C SER A 153 10.77 -13.35 6.72
N GLY A 154 10.10 -12.79 7.74
CA GLY A 154 8.66 -12.51 7.68
C GLY A 154 8.28 -11.66 6.45
N GLY A 155 9.06 -10.63 6.14
CA GLY A 155 8.82 -9.80 4.95
C GLY A 155 9.03 -10.56 3.62
N GLN A 156 10.00 -11.48 3.56
CA GLN A 156 10.18 -12.34 2.38
C GLN A 156 9.01 -13.32 2.22
N LYS A 157 8.53 -13.92 3.31
CA LYS A 157 7.34 -14.79 3.29
C LYS A 157 6.10 -14.06 2.74
N LYS A 158 5.88 -12.83 3.17
CA LYS A 158 4.75 -12.01 2.66
C LYS A 158 4.88 -11.73 1.16
N ARG A 159 6.08 -11.42 0.67
CA ARG A 159 6.31 -11.23 -0.77
C ARG A 159 6.06 -12.50 -1.58
N VAL A 160 6.48 -13.66 -1.08
CA VAL A 160 6.19 -14.97 -1.71
C VAL A 160 4.69 -15.24 -1.71
N GLY A 161 3.98 -14.98 -0.60
CA GLY A 161 2.53 -15.11 -0.53
C GLY A 161 1.80 -14.20 -1.52
N LEU A 162 2.24 -12.94 -1.65
CA LEU A 162 1.71 -12.00 -2.63
C LEU A 162 1.97 -12.50 -4.07
N ALA A 163 3.20 -12.93 -4.37
CA ALA A 163 3.54 -13.50 -5.69
C ALA A 163 2.64 -14.68 -6.05
N LYS A 164 2.45 -15.64 -5.12
CA LYS A 164 1.58 -16.81 -5.30
C LYS A 164 0.16 -16.41 -5.69
N VAL A 165 -0.41 -15.41 -4.99
CA VAL A 165 -1.77 -14.95 -5.26
C VAL A 165 -1.87 -14.20 -6.59
N LEU A 166 -0.90 -13.36 -6.95
CA LEU A 166 -0.90 -12.63 -8.22
C LEU A 166 -0.67 -13.57 -9.41
N ILE A 167 0.22 -14.55 -9.26
CA ILE A 167 0.51 -15.56 -10.28
C ILE A 167 -0.70 -16.45 -10.54
N SER A 168 -1.52 -16.76 -9.55
CA SER A 168 -2.74 -17.53 -9.76
C SER A 168 -3.82 -16.80 -10.58
N ASN A 169 -3.65 -15.49 -10.80
CA ASN A 169 -4.50 -14.61 -11.60
C ASN A 169 -6.02 -14.83 -11.40
N PRO A 170 -6.54 -14.71 -10.18
CA PRO A 170 -7.94 -15.01 -9.89
C PRO A 170 -8.87 -13.88 -10.37
N ASP A 171 -10.15 -14.22 -10.56
CA ASP A 171 -11.21 -13.25 -10.92
C ASP A 171 -11.51 -12.27 -9.78
N PHE A 172 -11.37 -12.74 -8.52
CA PHE A 172 -11.62 -11.98 -7.32
C PHE A 172 -10.42 -12.08 -6.37
N LEU A 173 -9.85 -10.93 -6.01
CA LEU A 173 -8.71 -10.81 -5.10
C LEU A 173 -9.17 -10.29 -3.74
N ILE A 174 -8.76 -10.96 -2.67
CA ILE A 174 -8.89 -10.48 -1.29
C ILE A 174 -7.48 -10.26 -0.74
N LEU A 175 -7.14 -9.00 -0.43
CA LEU A 175 -5.80 -8.64 0.03
C LEU A 175 -5.86 -7.96 1.40
N ASP A 176 -5.21 -8.56 2.40
CA ASP A 176 -5.08 -7.98 3.75
C ASP A 176 -3.68 -7.37 3.91
N GLU A 177 -3.58 -6.04 3.92
CA GLU A 177 -2.36 -5.24 4.04
C GLU A 177 -1.25 -5.65 3.05
N PRO A 178 -1.51 -5.63 1.72
CA PRO A 178 -0.55 -6.12 0.72
C PRO A 178 0.70 -5.25 0.60
N THR A 179 0.65 -3.99 1.03
CA THR A 179 1.76 -3.03 0.95
C THR A 179 2.74 -3.13 2.12
N ASN A 180 2.37 -3.82 3.20
CA ASN A 180 3.24 -3.98 4.37
C ASN A 180 4.51 -4.76 4.01
N HIS A 181 5.66 -4.25 4.44
CA HIS A 181 6.99 -4.80 4.15
C HIS A 181 7.46 -4.72 2.69
N LEU A 182 6.69 -4.07 1.81
CA LEU A 182 7.17 -3.68 0.49
C LEU A 182 7.96 -2.37 0.59
N ASP A 183 8.99 -2.23 -0.21
CA ASP A 183 9.61 -0.91 -0.41
C ASP A 183 8.79 -0.08 -1.42
N ILE A 184 9.12 1.20 -1.52
CA ILE A 184 8.36 2.15 -2.35
C ILE A 184 8.31 1.71 -3.82
N GLU A 185 9.42 1.17 -4.37
CA GLU A 185 9.48 0.71 -5.76
C GLU A 185 8.52 -0.47 -6.02
N MET A 186 8.49 -1.45 -5.10
CA MET A 186 7.56 -2.58 -5.18
C MET A 186 6.10 -2.14 -5.02
N THR A 187 5.84 -1.19 -4.12
CA THR A 187 4.48 -0.66 -3.90
C THR A 187 3.98 0.07 -5.15
N GLU A 188 4.80 0.90 -5.79
CA GLU A 188 4.46 1.59 -7.03
C GLU A 188 4.18 0.62 -8.18
N TRP A 189 4.99 -0.42 -8.30
CA TRP A 189 4.75 -1.48 -9.28
C TRP A 189 3.40 -2.21 -9.02
N LEU A 190 3.13 -2.54 -7.74
CA LEU A 190 1.87 -3.22 -7.38
C LEU A 190 0.65 -2.33 -7.64
N GLU A 191 0.74 -1.01 -7.38
CA GLU A 191 -0.29 -0.03 -7.76
C GLU A 191 -0.59 -0.08 -9.26
N GLU A 192 0.46 -0.06 -10.08
CA GLU A 192 0.33 -0.08 -11.54
C GLU A 192 -0.24 -1.41 -12.03
N TYR A 193 0.24 -2.52 -11.49
CA TYR A 193 -0.22 -3.87 -11.83
C TYR A 193 -1.72 -4.05 -11.50
N LEU A 194 -2.12 -3.76 -10.26
CA LEU A 194 -3.52 -3.86 -9.83
C LEU A 194 -4.40 -2.79 -10.49
N GLY A 195 -3.84 -1.60 -10.77
CA GLY A 195 -4.54 -0.54 -11.50
C GLY A 195 -4.95 -0.97 -12.91
N LYS A 196 -4.08 -1.66 -13.63
CA LYS A 196 -4.30 -2.18 -14.99
C LYS A 196 -5.07 -3.50 -15.03
N SER A 197 -5.06 -4.27 -13.94
CA SER A 197 -5.76 -5.54 -13.84
C SER A 197 -7.28 -5.37 -13.93
N ASN A 198 -7.94 -6.29 -14.63
CA ASN A 198 -9.40 -6.39 -14.69
C ASN A 198 -9.99 -7.20 -13.52
N ALA A 199 -9.16 -7.70 -12.60
CA ALA A 199 -9.61 -8.44 -11.43
C ALA A 199 -10.50 -7.58 -10.53
N THR A 200 -11.50 -8.21 -9.93
CA THR A 200 -12.29 -7.60 -8.86
C THR A 200 -11.49 -7.65 -7.57
N LEU A 201 -11.45 -6.57 -6.82
CA LEU A 201 -10.57 -6.43 -5.65
C LEU A 201 -11.35 -6.04 -4.41
N LEU A 202 -11.14 -6.76 -3.31
CA LEU A 202 -11.47 -6.33 -1.95
C LEU A 202 -10.17 -6.28 -1.14
N MET A 203 -9.83 -5.12 -0.61
CA MET A 203 -8.57 -4.97 0.11
C MET A 203 -8.71 -4.18 1.39
N VAL A 204 -7.85 -4.49 2.35
CA VAL A 204 -7.55 -3.67 3.52
C VAL A 204 -6.14 -3.13 3.35
N THR A 205 -5.97 -1.81 3.42
CA THR A 205 -4.66 -1.18 3.46
C THR A 205 -4.70 0.14 4.18
N HIS A 206 -3.58 0.55 4.74
CA HIS A 206 -3.38 1.85 5.35
C HIS A 206 -2.60 2.81 4.45
N ASP A 207 -2.13 2.35 3.28
CA ASP A 207 -1.46 3.19 2.29
C ASP A 207 -2.48 4.02 1.50
N ARG A 208 -2.47 5.33 1.75
CA ARG A 208 -3.45 6.28 1.18
C ARG A 208 -3.22 6.56 -0.30
N TYR A 209 -1.97 6.53 -0.78
CA TYR A 209 -1.67 6.64 -2.21
C TYR A 209 -2.17 5.42 -2.97
N PHE A 210 -2.00 4.25 -2.36
CA PHE A 210 -2.52 3.01 -2.92
C PHE A 210 -4.05 3.04 -3.03
N LEU A 211 -4.72 3.51 -1.96
CA LEU A 211 -6.18 3.69 -1.97
C LEU A 211 -6.65 4.65 -3.08
N ASP A 212 -5.94 5.77 -3.25
CA ASP A 212 -6.33 6.81 -4.22
C ASP A 212 -6.14 6.37 -5.68
N ARG A 213 -5.12 5.54 -5.96
CA ARG A 213 -4.77 5.11 -7.31
C ARG A 213 -5.44 3.82 -7.77
N VAL A 214 -5.66 2.89 -6.86
CA VAL A 214 -6.16 1.55 -7.19
C VAL A 214 -7.65 1.43 -6.98
N CYS A 215 -8.19 2.00 -5.87
CA CYS A 215 -9.57 1.80 -5.48
C CYS A 215 -10.52 2.81 -6.14
N ASN A 216 -11.68 2.31 -6.56
CA ASN A 216 -12.78 3.13 -7.08
C ASN A 216 -13.98 3.21 -6.14
N GLN A 217 -13.94 2.46 -5.04
CA GLN A 217 -14.94 2.46 -3.98
C GLN A 217 -14.28 2.21 -2.64
N ILE A 218 -14.73 2.93 -1.61
CA ILE A 218 -14.29 2.76 -0.22
C ILE A 218 -15.49 2.40 0.62
N ILE A 219 -15.36 1.35 1.42
CA ILE A 219 -16.33 0.92 2.43
C ILE A 219 -15.72 1.21 3.79
N GLU A 220 -16.36 2.06 4.57
CA GLU A 220 -15.98 2.36 5.96
C GLU A 220 -16.90 1.62 6.93
N ILE A 221 -16.32 0.91 7.88
CA ILE A 221 -17.04 0.35 9.03
C ILE A 221 -16.69 1.19 10.24
N ASP A 222 -17.69 1.78 10.87
CA ASP A 222 -17.56 2.49 12.13
C ASP A 222 -18.57 1.97 13.18
N GLU A 223 -18.59 2.59 14.35
CA GLU A 223 -19.50 2.24 15.47
C GLU A 223 -20.99 2.40 15.11
N PHE A 224 -21.30 3.06 13.98
CA PHE A 224 -22.66 3.39 13.54
C PHE A 224 -23.11 2.56 12.34
N GLY A 225 -22.25 1.70 11.82
CA GLY A 225 -22.54 0.81 10.72
C GLY A 225 -21.56 0.90 9.56
N LEU A 226 -22.06 0.49 8.38
CA LEU A 226 -21.30 0.45 7.14
C LEU A 226 -21.68 1.63 6.25
N PHE A 227 -20.67 2.34 5.76
CA PHE A 227 -20.81 3.47 4.83
C PHE A 227 -20.01 3.21 3.56
N SER A 228 -20.65 3.41 2.41
CA SER A 228 -20.01 3.20 1.12
C SER A 228 -19.84 4.52 0.37
N TYR A 229 -18.64 4.74 -0.15
CA TYR A 229 -18.24 5.92 -0.90
C TYR A 229 -17.71 5.50 -2.27
N SER A 230 -18.38 5.97 -3.33
CA SER A 230 -17.94 5.71 -4.72
C SER A 230 -17.03 6.83 -5.17
N GLY A 231 -15.73 6.57 -5.18
CA GLY A 231 -14.70 7.54 -5.52
C GLY A 231 -13.34 7.17 -4.94
N ASN A 232 -12.38 8.07 -5.08
CA ASN A 232 -11.03 7.93 -4.56
C ASN A 232 -10.93 8.31 -3.07
N TYR A 233 -9.72 8.21 -2.50
CA TYR A 233 -9.50 8.51 -1.08
C TYR A 233 -9.76 9.98 -0.72
N ALA A 234 -9.46 10.93 -1.61
CA ALA A 234 -9.73 12.35 -1.38
C ALA A 234 -11.24 12.62 -1.27
N TYR A 235 -12.05 12.03 -2.15
CA TYR A 235 -13.51 12.11 -2.09
C TYR A 235 -14.08 11.48 -0.81
N TYR A 236 -13.52 10.34 -0.39
CA TYR A 236 -13.89 9.70 0.87
C TYR A 236 -13.67 10.63 2.07
N LEU A 237 -12.50 11.30 2.15
CA LEU A 237 -12.20 12.22 3.26
C LEU A 237 -13.20 13.37 3.33
N GLU A 238 -13.50 14.01 2.18
CA GLU A 238 -14.47 15.11 2.10
C GLU A 238 -15.86 14.65 2.58
N LYS A 239 -16.34 13.52 2.06
CA LYS A 239 -17.67 13.01 2.41
C LYS A 239 -17.77 12.48 3.83
N ARG A 240 -16.69 11.93 4.36
CA ARG A 240 -16.60 11.53 5.76
C ARG A 240 -16.65 12.74 6.69
N GLU A 241 -15.91 13.80 6.39
CA GLU A 241 -15.93 15.04 7.17
C GLU A 241 -17.34 15.67 7.17
N GLU A 242 -17.97 15.79 5.99
CA GLU A 242 -19.34 16.27 5.85
C GLU A 242 -20.35 15.41 6.67
N ARG A 243 -20.21 14.09 6.67
CA ARG A 243 -21.04 13.18 7.46
C ARG A 243 -20.88 13.42 8.96
N ILE A 244 -19.64 13.59 9.43
CA ILE A 244 -19.32 13.83 10.84
C ILE A 244 -19.87 15.19 11.29
N GLU A 245 -19.70 16.23 10.49
CA GLU A 245 -20.24 17.57 10.77
C GLU A 245 -21.76 17.57 10.86
N ASN A 246 -22.44 16.97 9.89
CA ASN A 246 -23.89 16.83 9.87
C ASN A 246 -24.42 16.07 11.10
N ARG A 247 -23.72 15.02 11.50
CA ARG A 247 -24.05 14.25 12.69
C ARG A 247 -23.85 15.05 13.97
N ASN A 248 -22.73 15.75 14.12
CA ASN A 248 -22.46 16.61 15.26
C ASN A 248 -23.52 17.72 15.40
N ALA A 249 -23.89 18.34 14.28
CA ALA A 249 -24.96 19.32 14.24
C ALA A 249 -26.33 18.73 14.67
N ALA A 250 -26.61 17.49 14.26
CA ALA A 250 -27.84 16.78 14.68
C ALA A 250 -27.83 16.46 16.19
N ILE A 251 -26.69 16.01 16.73
CA ILE A 251 -26.53 15.76 18.17
C ILE A 251 -26.69 17.05 18.98
N ASP A 252 -26.06 18.15 18.57
CA ASP A 252 -26.18 19.45 19.27
C ASP A 252 -27.62 19.98 19.21
N LYS A 253 -28.29 19.80 18.09
CA LYS A 253 -29.71 20.12 17.96
C LYS A 253 -30.57 19.25 18.90
N ALA A 254 -30.28 17.96 18.98
CA ALA A 254 -30.97 17.04 19.89
C ALA A 254 -30.71 17.41 21.36
N ARG A 255 -29.48 17.79 21.74
CA ARG A 255 -29.12 18.27 23.09
C ARG A 255 -29.90 19.53 23.47
N ASN A 256 -30.01 20.50 22.56
CA ASN A 256 -30.76 21.72 22.78
C ASN A 256 -32.26 21.44 22.96
N LEU A 257 -32.85 20.58 22.11
CA LEU A 257 -34.23 20.15 22.23
C LEU A 257 -34.48 19.35 23.51
N LEU A 258 -33.54 18.48 23.90
CA LEU A 258 -33.66 17.68 25.12
C LEU A 258 -33.77 18.54 26.37
N ARG A 259 -33.05 19.70 26.45
CA ARG A 259 -33.16 20.62 27.58
C ARG A 259 -34.60 21.14 27.72
N THR A 260 -35.23 21.52 26.63
CA THR A 260 -36.62 22.01 26.62
C THR A 260 -37.62 20.92 26.97
N GLU A 261 -37.44 19.71 26.38
CA GLU A 261 -38.31 18.57 26.66
C GLU A 261 -38.12 18.01 28.07
N GLN A 262 -36.92 18.12 28.65
CA GLN A 262 -36.65 17.74 30.04
C GLN A 262 -37.43 18.61 31.03
N GLU A 263 -37.48 19.94 30.79
CA GLU A 263 -38.30 20.82 31.58
C GLU A 263 -39.79 20.44 31.50
N TRP A 264 -40.29 20.12 30.29
CA TRP A 264 -41.65 19.64 30.11
C TRP A 264 -41.89 18.30 30.82
N MET A 265 -40.92 17.37 30.74
CA MET A 265 -41.03 16.07 31.39
C MET A 265 -41.07 16.16 32.91
N CYS A 266 -40.39 17.14 33.51
CA CYS A 266 -40.39 17.38 34.97
C CYS A 266 -41.65 18.07 35.46
N ARG A 267 -42.42 18.76 34.60
CA ARG A 267 -43.71 19.41 35.01
C ARG A 267 -44.77 18.32 35.26
N MET A 268 -45.52 18.46 36.39
CA MET A 268 -46.65 17.57 36.65
C MET A 268 -47.79 17.80 35.63
N PRO A 269 -48.48 16.72 35.18
CA PRO A 269 -49.66 16.89 34.35
C PRO A 269 -50.73 17.68 35.08
N GLN A 270 -51.41 18.61 34.37
CA GLN A 270 -52.57 19.30 34.93
C GLN A 270 -53.69 18.30 35.26
N ALA A 271 -54.48 18.56 36.28
CA ALA A 271 -55.49 17.65 36.83
C ALA A 271 -56.31 16.95 35.72
N ARG A 272 -56.37 15.62 35.76
CA ARG A 272 -57.09 14.70 34.84
C ARG A 272 -56.56 14.55 33.42
N SER A 273 -55.33 15.02 33.08
CA SER A 273 -54.73 14.76 31.79
C SER A 273 -53.51 13.82 31.86
N HIS A 274 -53.35 12.92 30.91
CA HIS A 274 -52.15 12.12 30.74
C HIS A 274 -51.17 12.84 29.79
N LYS A 275 -49.86 12.71 30.06
CA LYS A 275 -48.85 13.16 29.09
C LYS A 275 -48.98 12.37 27.80
N ALA A 276 -48.90 13.08 26.68
CA ALA A 276 -48.98 12.43 25.36
C ALA A 276 -47.86 11.40 25.19
N GLN A 277 -48.22 10.14 25.00
CA GLN A 277 -47.26 9.03 24.87
C GLN A 277 -46.22 9.27 23.76
N TYR A 278 -46.68 9.79 22.61
CA TYR A 278 -45.80 10.16 21.49
C TYR A 278 -44.67 11.14 21.92
N ARG A 279 -44.97 12.12 22.79
CA ARG A 279 -43.97 13.09 23.26
C ARG A 279 -43.00 12.48 24.27
N ILE A 280 -43.46 11.52 25.04
CA ILE A 280 -42.61 10.73 25.94
C ILE A 280 -41.67 9.86 25.11
N ASP A 281 -42.17 9.18 24.09
CA ASP A 281 -41.33 8.34 23.21
C ASP A 281 -40.29 9.17 22.44
N ASN A 282 -40.69 10.37 21.97
CA ASN A 282 -39.75 11.31 21.38
C ASN A 282 -38.68 11.81 22.37
N PHE A 283 -39.03 12.06 23.63
CA PHE A 283 -38.07 12.44 24.65
C PHE A 283 -36.99 11.34 24.82
N TYR A 284 -37.37 10.08 24.88
CA TYR A 284 -36.40 8.97 24.99
C TYR A 284 -35.53 8.83 23.74
N LYS A 285 -36.08 9.00 22.53
CA LYS A 285 -35.31 9.04 21.28
C LYS A 285 -34.32 10.21 21.25
N LEU A 286 -34.76 11.42 21.66
CA LEU A 286 -33.87 12.56 21.77
C LEU A 286 -32.77 12.36 22.80
N LYS A 287 -33.10 11.72 23.93
CA LYS A 287 -32.12 11.39 24.98
C LYS A 287 -31.08 10.42 24.47
N GLU A 288 -31.47 9.40 23.73
CA GLU A 288 -30.58 8.44 23.10
C GLU A 288 -29.65 9.14 22.09
N THR A 289 -30.22 9.96 21.19
CA THR A 289 -29.42 10.74 20.22
C THR A 289 -28.46 11.73 20.91
N ALA A 290 -28.93 12.43 21.94
CA ALA A 290 -28.13 13.42 22.68
C ALA A 290 -27.02 12.79 23.54
N SER A 291 -27.18 11.53 23.94
CA SER A 291 -26.17 10.76 24.70
C SER A 291 -25.03 10.25 23.82
N GLN A 292 -25.18 10.27 22.49
CA GLN A 292 -24.11 9.90 21.58
C GLN A 292 -22.93 10.87 21.74
N ASN A 293 -21.73 10.31 21.85
CA ASN A 293 -20.52 11.12 21.98
C ASN A 293 -20.17 11.81 20.66
N THR A 294 -19.94 13.11 20.71
CA THR A 294 -19.31 13.88 19.63
C THR A 294 -17.81 13.65 19.69
N THR A 295 -17.31 12.63 19.00
CA THR A 295 -15.97 12.09 19.26
C THR A 295 -14.84 12.75 18.48
N GLU A 296 -15.07 13.80 17.71
CA GLU A 296 -13.98 14.46 16.97
C GLU A 296 -13.96 15.96 17.23
N LYS A 297 -13.53 16.36 18.43
CA LYS A 297 -12.99 17.72 18.60
C LYS A 297 -11.58 17.71 18.03
N LYS A 298 -11.37 18.40 16.88
CA LYS A 298 -10.02 18.76 16.40
C LYS A 298 -9.36 19.60 17.49
N LEU A 299 -8.53 18.99 18.32
CA LEU A 299 -7.67 19.68 19.26
C LEU A 299 -6.41 20.07 18.49
N GLU A 300 -6.29 21.33 18.11
CA GLU A 300 -5.01 21.87 17.64
C GLU A 300 -4.02 21.82 18.82
N LEU A 301 -3.05 20.90 18.71
CA LEU A 301 -1.99 20.74 19.68
C LEU A 301 -0.79 21.61 19.27
N ASP A 302 -0.56 22.68 20.02
CA ASP A 302 0.70 23.44 19.94
C ASP A 302 1.65 22.91 21.03
N ILE A 303 2.43 21.86 20.68
CA ILE A 303 3.24 21.14 21.64
C ILE A 303 4.57 21.84 21.80
N GLN A 304 4.80 22.44 22.97
CA GLN A 304 6.11 22.91 23.36
C GLN A 304 6.93 21.76 23.97
N GLY A 305 7.78 21.15 23.15
CA GLY A 305 8.78 20.21 23.63
C GLY A 305 9.77 20.89 24.62
N LYS A 306 10.54 20.09 25.36
CA LYS A 306 11.64 20.57 26.19
C LYS A 306 12.57 21.49 25.40
N ARG A 307 13.11 22.51 26.04
CA ARG A 307 14.00 23.50 25.41
C ARG A 307 15.17 22.77 24.71
N LEU A 308 15.33 23.02 23.42
CA LEU A 308 16.45 22.51 22.62
C LEU A 308 17.55 23.58 22.55
N GLY A 309 18.78 23.21 22.88
CA GLY A 309 19.96 24.09 22.83
C GLY A 309 20.36 24.44 21.38
N LYS A 310 21.43 25.20 21.22
CA LYS A 310 22.01 25.52 19.90
C LYS A 310 22.70 24.31 19.27
N LYS A 311 23.41 23.51 20.07
CA LYS A 311 24.02 22.25 19.61
C LYS A 311 23.03 21.13 19.83
N ILE A 312 22.67 20.45 18.76
CA ILE A 312 21.68 19.36 18.76
C ILE A 312 22.38 18.04 18.50
N LEU A 313 22.71 17.76 17.28
CA LEU A 313 23.41 16.56 16.84
C LEU A 313 24.30 16.93 15.65
N GLU A 314 25.57 16.61 15.77
CA GLU A 314 26.55 16.80 14.70
C GLU A 314 27.21 15.46 14.40
N LEU A 315 27.17 15.08 13.15
CA LEU A 315 27.86 13.92 12.58
C LEU A 315 29.04 14.44 11.77
N ASP A 316 30.24 13.92 12.02
CA ASP A 316 31.45 14.38 11.34
C ASP A 316 32.19 13.16 10.78
N HIS A 317 32.25 13.06 9.43
CA HIS A 317 32.93 12.00 8.69
C HIS A 317 32.56 10.57 9.13
N VAL A 318 31.30 10.32 9.49
CA VAL A 318 30.81 9.06 10.03
C VAL A 318 30.74 7.99 8.94
N SER A 319 31.40 6.85 9.21
CA SER A 319 31.36 5.68 8.32
C SER A 319 31.05 4.41 9.10
N LYS A 320 30.35 3.46 8.46
CA LYS A 320 30.01 2.14 9.01
C LYS A 320 29.90 1.09 7.93
N SER A 321 30.50 -0.07 8.19
CA SER A 321 30.46 -1.24 7.32
C SER A 321 30.19 -2.52 8.13
N PHE A 322 29.56 -3.52 7.51
CA PHE A 322 29.38 -4.86 8.05
C PHE A 322 29.79 -5.88 6.99
N ASP A 323 30.65 -6.81 7.33
CA ASP A 323 31.09 -7.93 6.47
C ASP A 323 31.46 -7.49 5.03
N GLY A 324 32.14 -6.34 4.90
CA GLY A 324 32.52 -5.76 3.61
C GLY A 324 31.43 -4.94 2.90
N HIS A 325 30.21 -4.94 3.40
CA HIS A 325 29.15 -4.08 2.89
C HIS A 325 29.19 -2.69 3.55
N CYS A 326 29.43 -1.66 2.76
CA CYS A 326 29.43 -0.27 3.23
C CYS A 326 28.00 0.24 3.40
N ILE A 327 27.61 0.54 4.65
CA ILE A 327 26.29 1.04 5.03
C ILE A 327 26.24 2.56 5.04
N LEU A 328 27.33 3.19 5.51
CA LEU A 328 27.47 4.64 5.56
C LEU A 328 28.92 5.00 5.25
N ARG A 329 29.12 5.95 4.33
CA ARG A 329 30.45 6.38 3.90
C ARG A 329 30.58 7.89 4.06
N ASP A 330 31.50 8.30 4.92
CA ASP A 330 31.93 9.70 5.05
C ASP A 330 30.77 10.71 5.18
N PHE A 331 29.78 10.36 6.01
CA PHE A 331 28.59 11.18 6.16
C PHE A 331 28.80 12.25 7.23
N SER A 332 28.61 13.51 6.83
CA SER A 332 28.69 14.67 7.73
C SER A 332 27.41 15.47 7.66
N TYR A 333 26.80 15.75 8.83
CA TYR A 333 25.58 16.54 8.91
C TYR A 333 25.43 17.23 10.27
N LYS A 334 24.86 18.43 10.26
CA LYS A 334 24.54 19.21 11.46
C LYS A 334 23.05 19.48 11.53
N PHE A 335 22.38 18.89 12.52
CA PHE A 335 20.94 19.08 12.71
C PHE A 335 20.61 20.49 13.20
N VAL A 336 19.58 21.09 12.60
CA VAL A 336 19.07 22.41 12.95
C VAL A 336 17.75 22.28 13.71
N ARG A 337 17.48 23.22 14.61
CA ARG A 337 16.25 23.22 15.44
C ARG A 337 14.98 23.25 14.58
N GLY A 338 14.05 22.36 14.86
CA GLY A 338 12.76 22.27 14.20
C GLY A 338 12.82 21.58 12.83
N GLU A 339 13.96 21.01 12.47
CA GLU A 339 14.14 20.30 11.22
C GLU A 339 13.40 18.96 11.23
N LYS A 340 12.66 18.69 10.15
CA LYS A 340 11.89 17.46 9.97
C LYS A 340 12.41 16.71 8.76
N ILE A 341 13.08 15.58 9.00
CA ILE A 341 13.80 14.83 7.97
C ILE A 341 13.15 13.47 7.78
N GLY A 342 12.84 13.14 6.51
CA GLY A 342 12.42 11.81 6.07
C GLY A 342 13.60 11.00 5.57
N ILE A 343 13.70 9.75 5.96
CA ILE A 343 14.67 8.80 5.44
C ILE A 343 13.99 7.86 4.46
N VAL A 344 14.48 7.83 3.22
CA VAL A 344 13.96 6.97 2.16
C VAL A 344 15.08 6.10 1.57
N GLY A 345 14.72 4.93 1.07
CA GLY A 345 15.66 3.98 0.44
C GLY A 345 15.15 2.56 0.50
N LYS A 346 15.78 1.68 -0.28
CA LYS A 346 15.44 0.24 -0.37
C LYS A 346 15.53 -0.45 0.99
N ASN A 347 14.83 -1.57 1.12
CA ASN A 347 14.97 -2.40 2.33
C ASN A 347 16.38 -2.98 2.41
N GLY A 348 16.94 -3.02 3.62
CA GLY A 348 18.29 -3.53 3.86
C GLY A 348 19.44 -2.57 3.55
N VAL A 349 19.18 -1.34 3.07
CA VAL A 349 20.22 -0.35 2.72
C VAL A 349 20.93 0.29 3.93
N GLY A 350 20.42 0.03 5.14
CA GLY A 350 21.06 0.53 6.37
C GLY A 350 20.33 1.65 7.11
N LYS A 351 19.05 1.90 6.80
CA LYS A 351 18.22 2.94 7.46
C LYS A 351 18.20 2.79 8.98
N SER A 352 17.82 1.61 9.49
CA SER A 352 17.79 1.33 10.94
C SER A 352 19.18 1.31 11.57
N THR A 353 20.23 0.93 10.82
CA THR A 353 21.61 1.05 11.26
C THR A 353 22.00 2.50 11.51
N PHE A 354 21.63 3.39 10.61
CA PHE A 354 21.87 4.83 10.76
C PHE A 354 21.15 5.39 11.99
N LEU A 355 19.89 4.99 12.25
CA LEU A 355 19.17 5.38 13.47
C LEU A 355 19.88 4.88 14.74
N ASN A 356 20.40 3.66 14.74
CA ASN A 356 21.14 3.11 15.86
C ASN A 356 22.48 3.84 16.10
N ILE A 357 23.12 4.33 15.04
CA ILE A 357 24.32 5.16 15.14
C ILE A 357 24.00 6.51 15.78
N ILE A 358 22.95 7.19 15.33
CA ILE A 358 22.49 8.48 15.87
C ILE A 358 22.11 8.38 17.36
N THR A 359 21.47 7.29 17.75
CA THR A 359 21.07 7.03 19.15
C THR A 359 22.21 6.45 20.02
N GLN A 360 23.41 6.32 19.47
CA GLN A 360 24.59 5.72 20.13
C GLN A 360 24.39 4.26 20.58
N ASN A 361 23.36 3.56 20.08
CA ASN A 361 23.22 2.12 20.29
C ASN A 361 24.25 1.30 19.49
N LEU A 362 24.85 1.91 18.47
CA LEU A 362 25.90 1.35 17.64
C LEU A 362 26.98 2.38 17.40
N GLN A 363 28.25 1.99 17.61
CA GLN A 363 29.38 2.85 17.34
C GLN A 363 29.75 2.88 15.86
N PRO A 364 30.11 4.03 15.28
CA PRO A 364 30.64 4.11 13.94
C PRO A 364 32.06 3.48 13.88
N ASP A 365 32.48 3.08 12.68
CA ASP A 365 33.84 2.56 12.46
C ASP A 365 34.86 3.71 12.36
N SER A 366 34.44 4.86 11.82
CA SER A 366 35.24 6.09 11.78
C SER A 366 34.31 7.32 11.86
N GLY A 367 34.92 8.46 12.17
CA GLY A 367 34.24 9.72 12.40
C GLY A 367 33.82 9.94 13.85
N SER A 368 33.12 11.03 14.10
CA SER A 368 32.65 11.40 15.42
C SER A 368 31.19 11.85 15.44
N ILE A 369 30.54 11.60 16.59
CA ILE A 369 29.14 12.00 16.83
C ILE A 369 29.14 12.85 18.10
N SER A 370 28.62 14.05 17.96
CA SER A 370 28.52 14.99 19.08
C SER A 370 27.04 15.35 19.33
N ILE A 371 26.54 15.00 20.51
CA ILE A 371 25.15 15.24 20.93
C ILE A 371 25.13 16.39 21.91
N GLY A 372 24.14 17.30 21.76
CA GLY A 372 23.94 18.39 22.70
C GLY A 372 23.36 17.90 24.03
N GLU A 373 23.84 18.45 25.14
CA GLU A 373 23.41 18.05 26.51
C GLU A 373 21.90 18.18 26.77
N THR A 374 21.20 19.02 26.01
CA THR A 374 19.79 19.26 26.17
C THR A 374 18.92 18.32 25.32
N VAL A 375 19.51 17.42 24.53
CA VAL A 375 18.77 16.51 23.66
C VAL A 375 18.14 15.40 24.48
N VAL A 376 16.82 15.25 24.31
CA VAL A 376 16.02 14.16 24.88
C VAL A 376 15.41 13.38 23.72
N TYR A 377 15.94 12.18 23.49
CA TYR A 377 15.43 11.31 22.43
C TYR A 377 14.10 10.68 22.80
N GLY A 378 13.17 10.67 21.84
CA GLY A 378 12.05 9.74 21.79
C GLY A 378 12.26 8.81 20.60
N TYR A 379 12.46 7.53 20.84
CA TYR A 379 12.71 6.57 19.76
C TYR A 379 11.62 5.50 19.70
N TYR A 380 10.81 5.57 18.65
CA TYR A 380 9.84 4.54 18.28
C TYR A 380 10.53 3.54 17.34
N LYS A 381 10.79 2.33 17.85
CA LYS A 381 11.47 1.26 17.11
C LYS A 381 10.48 0.34 16.43
N GLN A 382 10.82 -0.16 15.25
CA GLN A 382 10.03 -1.14 14.53
C GLN A 382 9.80 -2.43 15.34
N SER A 383 10.78 -2.87 16.14
CA SER A 383 10.66 -4.06 17.01
C SER A 383 9.64 -3.91 18.14
N GLY A 384 9.19 -2.67 18.42
CA GLY A 384 8.30 -2.39 19.54
C GLY A 384 8.96 -2.48 20.91
N ILE A 385 8.13 -2.48 21.95
CA ILE A 385 8.52 -2.69 23.34
C ILE A 385 7.63 -3.79 23.96
N ALA A 386 8.18 -4.59 24.82
CA ALA A 386 7.41 -5.53 25.61
C ALA A 386 6.83 -4.79 26.84
N PHE A 387 5.53 -4.79 26.96
CA PHE A 387 4.82 -4.32 28.14
C PHE A 387 4.56 -5.49 29.08
N ASN A 388 4.44 -5.18 30.36
CA ASN A 388 3.93 -6.16 31.30
C ASN A 388 2.42 -6.35 31.06
N GLU A 389 2.00 -7.56 30.76
CA GLU A 389 0.63 -7.89 30.33
C GLU A 389 -0.41 -7.62 31.41
N THR A 390 0.01 -7.64 32.68
CA THR A 390 -0.85 -7.40 33.85
C THR A 390 -1.07 -5.93 34.17
N ASP A 391 -0.35 -5.02 33.54
CA ASP A 391 -0.49 -3.58 33.78
C ASP A 391 -1.73 -3.02 33.07
N ARG A 392 -2.34 -1.99 33.65
CA ARG A 392 -3.39 -1.23 32.99
C ARG A 392 -2.79 -0.20 32.04
N VAL A 393 -3.44 0.03 30.91
CA VAL A 393 -3.03 1.01 29.90
C VAL A 393 -2.75 2.38 30.52
N ILE A 394 -3.65 2.87 31.37
CA ILE A 394 -3.53 4.19 32.01
C ILE A 394 -2.32 4.28 32.95
N ASP A 395 -2.00 3.18 33.65
CA ASP A 395 -0.92 3.18 34.64
C ASP A 395 0.44 3.22 33.94
N ILE A 396 0.60 2.55 32.80
CA ILE A 396 1.83 2.62 31.97
C ILE A 396 2.10 4.07 31.56
N VAL A 397 1.07 4.76 31.08
CA VAL A 397 1.22 6.14 30.63
C VAL A 397 1.46 7.09 31.79
N LYS A 398 0.77 6.93 32.93
CA LYS A 398 0.97 7.72 34.14
C LYS A 398 2.36 7.53 34.77
N ASN A 399 2.93 6.34 34.68
CA ASN A 399 4.28 6.06 35.18
C ASN A 399 5.35 6.87 34.43
N ILE A 400 5.09 7.29 33.17
CA ILE A 400 5.99 8.14 32.39
C ILE A 400 5.77 9.61 32.75
N ALA A 401 4.51 10.06 32.70
CA ALA A 401 4.11 11.39 33.09
C ALA A 401 2.60 11.43 33.41
N GLU A 402 2.22 12.07 34.52
CA GLU A 402 0.81 12.28 34.84
C GLU A 402 0.17 13.37 33.94
N ARG A 403 0.97 14.31 33.49
CA ARG A 403 0.54 15.49 32.71
C ARG A 403 1.58 15.84 31.67
N ILE A 404 1.12 16.30 30.52
CA ILE A 404 1.94 16.86 29.44
C ILE A 404 1.68 18.36 29.36
N ASP A 405 2.73 19.14 29.30
CA ASP A 405 2.65 20.57 29.00
C ASP A 405 2.60 20.76 27.47
N LEU A 406 1.46 21.24 26.99
CA LEU A 406 1.25 21.55 25.57
C LEU A 406 1.75 22.94 25.19
N GLY A 407 2.32 23.68 26.14
CA GLY A 407 2.67 25.10 25.97
C GLY A 407 1.49 26.06 26.19
N ASN A 408 1.82 27.36 26.28
CA ASN A 408 0.84 28.42 26.54
C ASN A 408 -0.04 28.21 27.80
N GLY A 409 0.49 27.48 28.82
CA GLY A 409 -0.22 27.16 30.05
C GLY A 409 -1.31 26.07 29.89
N ARG A 410 -1.38 25.40 28.76
CA ARG A 410 -2.31 24.27 28.56
C ARG A 410 -1.64 22.97 29.03
N ILE A 411 -2.28 22.31 29.97
CA ILE A 411 -1.82 21.01 30.50
C ILE A 411 -2.85 19.97 30.12
N MET A 412 -2.38 18.85 29.58
CA MET A 412 -3.19 17.68 29.26
C MET A 412 -2.87 16.54 30.21
N SER A 413 -3.88 15.89 30.77
CA SER A 413 -3.69 14.71 31.61
C SER A 413 -3.38 13.46 30.76
N ALA A 414 -2.79 12.43 31.38
CA ALA A 414 -2.54 11.15 30.73
C ALA A 414 -3.82 10.54 30.12
N SER A 415 -4.97 10.64 30.80
CA SER A 415 -6.25 10.16 30.30
C SER A 415 -6.72 10.92 29.06
N GLN A 416 -6.63 12.26 29.06
CA GLN A 416 -6.97 13.08 27.89
C GLN A 416 -6.04 12.80 26.70
N PHE A 417 -4.76 12.52 26.95
CA PHE A 417 -3.82 12.18 25.91
C PHE A 417 -4.09 10.78 25.31
N LEU A 418 -4.49 9.83 26.14
CA LEU A 418 -4.98 8.53 25.67
C LEU A 418 -6.25 8.67 24.82
N GLU A 419 -7.20 9.52 25.27
CA GLU A 419 -8.43 9.81 24.53
C GLU A 419 -8.14 10.49 23.18
N TYR A 420 -7.18 11.44 23.13
CA TYR A 420 -6.74 12.07 21.90
C TYR A 420 -6.19 11.06 20.88
N PHE A 421 -5.48 10.03 21.36
CA PHE A 421 -5.02 8.89 20.55
C PHE A 421 -6.03 7.75 20.50
N MET A 422 -7.32 8.04 20.65
CA MET A 422 -8.43 7.12 20.41
C MET A 422 -8.52 5.92 21.35
N PHE A 423 -8.00 6.01 22.59
CA PHE A 423 -8.28 5.04 23.63
C PHE A 423 -9.54 5.44 24.38
N THR A 424 -10.58 4.62 24.28
CA THR A 424 -11.83 4.82 25.05
C THR A 424 -11.58 4.65 26.54
N ASP A 425 -12.44 5.24 27.40
CA ASP A 425 -12.33 5.10 28.84
C ASP A 425 -12.24 3.63 29.27
N LYS A 426 -13.03 2.75 28.65
CA LYS A 426 -12.99 1.31 28.93
C LYS A 426 -11.62 0.70 28.61
N GLN A 427 -11.01 1.07 27.49
CA GLN A 427 -9.69 0.60 27.10
C GLN A 427 -8.58 1.15 28.00
N GLN A 428 -8.69 2.40 28.46
CA GLN A 428 -7.70 3.00 29.36
C GLN A 428 -7.54 2.21 30.67
N TYR A 429 -8.62 1.66 31.20
CA TYR A 429 -8.61 0.87 32.43
C TYR A 429 -8.50 -0.64 32.21
N SER A 430 -8.40 -1.10 30.95
CA SER A 430 -8.19 -2.52 30.64
C SER A 430 -6.71 -2.91 30.83
N LEU A 431 -6.49 -4.23 30.98
CA LEU A 431 -5.13 -4.80 31.01
C LEU A 431 -4.54 -4.83 29.59
N VAL A 432 -3.22 -4.70 29.48
CA VAL A 432 -2.50 -4.72 28.20
C VAL A 432 -2.70 -6.02 27.43
N GLU A 433 -2.84 -7.17 28.13
CA GLU A 433 -3.11 -8.46 27.51
C GLU A 433 -4.36 -8.47 26.61
N LYS A 434 -5.36 -7.61 26.93
CA LYS A 434 -6.62 -7.50 26.19
C LYS A 434 -6.55 -6.61 24.95
N LEU A 435 -5.42 -5.91 24.75
CA LEU A 435 -5.23 -5.05 23.61
C LEU A 435 -4.87 -5.87 22.36
N SER A 436 -5.42 -5.47 21.23
CA SER A 436 -4.99 -5.93 19.90
C SER A 436 -3.56 -5.50 19.59
N GLY A 437 -2.91 -6.14 18.62
CA GLY A 437 -1.56 -5.79 18.19
C GLY A 437 -1.42 -4.31 17.80
N GLY A 438 -2.37 -3.78 17.02
CA GLY A 438 -2.38 -2.36 16.63
C GLY A 438 -2.60 -1.41 17.80
N GLU A 439 -3.42 -1.78 18.80
CA GLU A 439 -3.60 -0.98 20.02
C GLU A 439 -2.35 -1.01 20.90
N ARG A 440 -1.64 -2.13 21.00
CA ARG A 440 -0.34 -2.23 21.71
C ARG A 440 0.71 -1.33 21.03
N ARG A 441 0.77 -1.30 19.69
CA ARG A 441 1.65 -0.41 18.92
C ARG A 441 1.32 1.06 19.14
N ARG A 442 0.04 1.41 19.15
CA ARG A 442 -0.45 2.75 19.46
C ARG A 442 -0.10 3.16 20.89
N LEU A 443 -0.25 2.26 21.86
CA LEU A 443 0.18 2.50 23.24
C LEU A 443 1.69 2.76 23.30
N TYR A 444 2.51 1.96 22.60
CA TYR A 444 3.95 2.18 22.54
C TYR A 444 4.31 3.56 21.98
N LEU A 445 3.67 3.97 20.88
CA LEU A 445 3.86 5.32 20.34
C LEU A 445 3.54 6.38 21.39
N LEU A 446 2.44 6.24 22.11
CA LEU A 446 2.04 7.16 23.19
C LEU A 446 3.10 7.23 24.30
N THR A 447 3.67 6.11 24.72
CA THR A 447 4.74 6.12 25.74
C THR A 447 5.97 6.91 25.30
N VAL A 448 6.34 6.82 24.02
CA VAL A 448 7.43 7.61 23.46
C VAL A 448 7.09 9.11 23.44
N LEU A 449 5.89 9.47 23.03
CA LEU A 449 5.45 10.88 22.95
C LEU A 449 5.25 11.52 24.34
N MET A 450 4.76 10.74 25.33
CA MET A 450 4.57 11.18 26.73
C MET A 450 5.91 11.55 27.41
N GLY A 451 7.03 10.97 26.98
CA GLY A 451 8.37 11.34 27.45
C GLY A 451 8.74 12.81 27.15
N ASN A 452 7.90 13.52 26.41
CA ASN A 452 8.13 14.89 25.95
C ASN A 452 9.51 15.10 25.33
N PRO A 453 9.86 14.31 24.29
CA PRO A 453 11.15 14.42 23.63
C PRO A 453 11.26 15.74 22.87
N ASN A 454 12.50 16.20 22.65
CA ASN A 454 12.79 17.31 21.76
C ASN A 454 13.55 16.88 20.48
N PHE A 455 13.93 15.61 20.40
CA PHE A 455 14.40 14.94 19.21
C PHE A 455 13.64 13.61 19.06
N LEU A 456 12.74 13.53 18.11
CA LEU A 456 11.87 12.38 17.91
C LEU A 456 12.35 11.56 16.71
N ILE A 457 12.51 10.27 16.92
CA ILE A 457 12.89 9.29 15.88
C ILE A 457 11.76 8.29 15.74
N LEU A 458 11.23 8.14 14.53
CA LEU A 458 10.14 7.21 14.22
C LEU A 458 10.62 6.24 13.12
N ASP A 459 10.75 4.96 13.47
CA ASP A 459 11.14 3.90 12.53
C ASP A 459 9.91 3.09 12.13
N GLU A 460 9.42 3.31 10.90
CA GLU A 460 8.23 2.72 10.28
C GLU A 460 6.97 2.82 11.16
N PRO A 461 6.56 4.01 11.61
CA PRO A 461 5.40 4.16 12.50
C PRO A 461 4.07 3.85 11.81
N THR A 462 4.06 3.83 10.47
CA THR A 462 2.85 3.70 9.64
C THR A 462 2.39 2.26 9.45
N ASN A 463 3.27 1.27 9.63
CA ASN A 463 2.98 -0.12 9.30
C ASN A 463 1.87 -0.78 10.15
N ASP A 464 1.65 -0.31 11.37
CA ASP A 464 0.73 -0.97 12.31
C ASP A 464 -0.37 -0.01 12.85
N LEU A 465 -0.41 1.22 12.33
CA LEU A 465 -1.39 2.23 12.74
C LEU A 465 -2.50 2.36 11.70
N ASP A 466 -3.75 2.44 12.16
CA ASP A 466 -4.87 2.73 11.26
C ASP A 466 -4.83 4.18 10.73
N ILE A 467 -5.52 4.41 9.63
CA ILE A 467 -5.57 5.72 8.95
C ILE A 467 -6.02 6.85 9.90
N ILE A 468 -6.92 6.57 10.83
CA ILE A 468 -7.45 7.56 11.78
C ILE A 468 -6.35 7.94 12.79
N THR A 469 -5.66 6.94 13.35
CA THR A 469 -4.52 7.17 14.24
C THR A 469 -3.36 7.88 13.52
N LEU A 470 -3.12 7.55 12.24
CA LEU A 470 -2.12 8.23 11.43
C LEU A 470 -2.45 9.71 11.24
N ASN A 471 -3.72 10.07 11.02
CA ASN A 471 -4.14 11.47 10.94
C ASN A 471 -3.86 12.22 12.24
N VAL A 472 -4.16 11.60 13.40
CA VAL A 472 -3.87 12.17 14.73
C VAL A 472 -2.36 12.37 14.92
N LEU A 473 -1.55 11.38 14.53
CA LEU A 473 -0.09 11.48 14.58
C LEU A 473 0.45 12.60 13.68
N GLU A 474 -0.09 12.74 12.45
CA GLU A 474 0.29 13.83 11.54
C GLU A 474 0.02 15.21 12.15
N GLU A 475 -1.14 15.40 12.77
CA GLU A 475 -1.48 16.68 13.44
C GLU A 475 -0.53 16.95 14.61
N TYR A 476 -0.24 15.93 15.42
CA TYR A 476 0.75 16.03 16.50
C TYR A 476 2.13 16.43 15.95
N LEU A 477 2.62 15.78 14.90
CA LEU A 477 3.93 16.03 14.33
C LEU A 477 4.03 17.38 13.61
N LYS A 478 2.94 17.89 13.05
CA LYS A 478 2.89 19.26 12.50
C LYS A 478 3.13 20.30 13.56
N GLY A 479 2.51 20.14 14.74
CA GLY A 479 2.68 21.04 15.91
C GLY A 479 4.00 20.83 16.64
N PHE A 480 4.76 19.76 16.36
CA PHE A 480 6.01 19.44 17.06
C PHE A 480 7.13 20.41 16.66
N LYS A 481 7.71 21.11 17.66
CA LYS A 481 8.77 22.14 17.48
C LYS A 481 10.18 21.62 17.66
N GLY A 482 10.35 20.34 17.99
CA GLY A 482 11.64 19.65 18.09
C GLY A 482 12.15 19.18 16.73
N CYS A 483 13.32 18.50 16.74
CA CYS A 483 13.82 17.81 15.56
C CYS A 483 13.10 16.48 15.38
N LEU A 484 12.79 16.14 14.14
CA LEU A 484 12.08 14.94 13.77
C LEU A 484 12.86 14.17 12.70
N LEU A 485 13.05 12.88 12.92
CA LEU A 485 13.65 11.96 11.96
C LEU A 485 12.69 10.78 11.75
N ILE A 486 12.23 10.59 10.53
CA ILE A 486 11.22 9.57 10.19
C ILE A 486 11.77 8.65 9.12
N VAL A 487 11.70 7.34 9.37
CA VAL A 487 11.78 6.32 8.34
C VAL A 487 10.36 5.87 8.04
N SER A 488 9.89 6.03 6.82
CA SER A 488 8.57 5.54 6.43
C SER A 488 8.50 5.24 4.93
N HIS A 489 7.73 4.23 4.59
CA HIS A 489 7.35 3.90 3.23
C HIS A 489 6.02 4.57 2.81
N ASP A 490 5.28 5.17 3.76
CA ASP A 490 4.08 5.96 3.46
C ASP A 490 4.47 7.35 2.93
N ARG A 491 4.31 7.51 1.62
CA ARG A 491 4.62 8.74 0.89
C ARG A 491 3.75 9.91 1.34
N PHE A 492 2.46 9.67 1.60
CA PHE A 492 1.50 10.70 2.01
C PHE A 492 1.84 11.25 3.39
N PHE A 493 2.20 10.36 4.32
CA PHE A 493 2.67 10.74 5.65
C PHE A 493 3.96 11.57 5.57
N THR A 494 4.92 11.11 4.77
CA THR A 494 6.19 11.78 4.58
C THR A 494 5.99 13.17 3.96
N ASP A 495 5.19 13.29 2.90
CA ASP A 495 4.93 14.58 2.25
C ASP A 495 4.29 15.63 3.16
N LYS A 496 3.45 15.20 4.10
CA LYS A 496 2.76 16.11 5.02
C LYS A 496 3.60 16.58 6.20
N VAL A 497 4.61 15.80 6.58
CA VAL A 497 5.32 15.98 7.86
C VAL A 497 6.76 16.44 7.71
N VAL A 498 7.44 16.09 6.60
CA VAL A 498 8.87 16.37 6.44
C VAL A 498 9.14 17.50 5.46
N ASP A 499 10.24 18.22 5.73
CA ASP A 499 10.72 19.35 4.92
C ASP A 499 12.01 19.00 4.16
N ARG A 500 12.61 17.85 4.44
CA ARG A 500 13.88 17.40 3.90
C ARG A 500 13.95 15.88 3.82
N ILE A 501 14.64 15.34 2.82
CA ILE A 501 14.78 13.90 2.59
C ILE A 501 16.25 13.49 2.61
N PHE A 502 16.58 12.45 3.39
CA PHE A 502 17.82 11.69 3.26
C PHE A 502 17.57 10.45 2.42
N ALA A 503 18.09 10.45 1.20
CA ALA A 503 17.96 9.34 0.26
C ALA A 503 19.15 8.38 0.37
N PHE A 504 18.91 7.17 0.83
CA PHE A 504 19.89 6.09 0.90
C PHE A 504 19.91 5.35 -0.45
N GLU A 505 20.94 5.65 -1.28
CA GLU A 505 21.06 5.08 -2.63
C GLU A 505 21.79 3.73 -2.67
N GLY A 506 22.28 3.27 -1.52
CA GLY A 506 23.13 2.07 -1.40
C GLY A 506 24.63 2.40 -1.44
N ASN A 507 25.48 1.38 -1.23
CA ASN A 507 26.92 1.51 -1.19
C ASN A 507 27.45 2.59 -0.22
N GLY A 508 26.68 2.89 0.82
CA GLY A 508 27.03 3.88 1.85
C GLY A 508 26.77 5.34 1.45
N ILE A 509 26.14 5.59 0.30
CA ILE A 509 25.86 6.95 -0.17
C ILE A 509 24.51 7.41 0.37
N VAL A 510 24.52 8.53 1.08
CA VAL A 510 23.31 9.22 1.55
C VAL A 510 23.30 10.61 0.93
N LYS A 511 22.27 10.88 0.13
CA LYS A 511 22.06 12.21 -0.48
C LYS A 511 21.04 13.01 0.32
N ASP A 512 21.32 14.28 0.52
CA ASP A 512 20.47 15.25 1.19
C ASP A 512 19.68 16.06 0.15
N PHE A 513 18.33 15.95 0.21
CA PHE A 513 17.44 16.68 -0.67
C PHE A 513 16.55 17.63 0.15
N PRO A 514 16.60 18.94 -0.13
CA PRO A 514 15.64 19.89 0.43
C PRO A 514 14.29 19.72 -0.25
N GLY A 515 13.22 19.61 0.53
CA GLY A 515 11.85 19.40 0.07
C GLY A 515 11.24 18.09 0.56
N ASN A 516 9.96 17.90 0.24
CA ASN A 516 9.22 16.70 0.61
C ASN A 516 9.47 15.53 -0.37
N TYR A 517 8.79 14.40 -0.14
CA TYR A 517 8.97 13.20 -0.96
C TYR A 517 8.60 13.40 -2.43
N THR A 518 7.53 14.15 -2.70
CA THR A 518 7.08 14.45 -4.08
C THR A 518 8.15 15.21 -4.87
N VAL A 519 8.78 16.22 -4.26
CA VAL A 519 9.88 16.99 -4.88
C VAL A 519 11.09 16.09 -5.15
N TYR A 520 11.44 15.23 -4.19
CA TYR A 520 12.51 14.25 -4.36
C TYR A 520 12.25 13.30 -5.53
N LYS A 521 11.02 12.76 -5.61
CA LYS A 521 10.62 11.83 -6.68
C LYS A 521 10.71 12.46 -8.05
N ASN A 522 10.14 13.66 -8.22
CA ASN A 522 10.18 14.38 -9.50
C ASN A 522 11.62 14.63 -9.98
N LYS A 523 12.51 15.04 -9.08
CA LYS A 523 13.93 15.19 -9.42
C LYS A 523 14.59 13.88 -9.85
N LYS A 524 14.28 12.78 -9.16
CA LYS A 524 14.84 11.47 -9.49
C LYS A 524 14.33 10.96 -10.84
N GLU A 525 13.09 11.24 -11.19
CA GLU A 525 12.51 10.93 -12.50
C GLU A 525 13.17 11.77 -13.61
N GLU A 526 13.35 13.07 -13.39
CA GLU A 526 14.08 13.95 -14.31
C GLU A 526 15.54 13.49 -14.53
N GLU A 527 16.25 13.13 -13.46
CA GLU A 527 17.61 12.57 -13.54
C GLU A 527 17.66 11.26 -14.34
N LYS A 528 16.70 10.36 -14.14
CA LYS A 528 16.59 9.12 -14.92
C LYS A 528 16.35 9.39 -16.40
N GLU A 529 15.42 10.26 -16.73
CA GLU A 529 15.15 10.64 -18.12
C GLU A 529 16.36 11.27 -18.81
N GLN A 530 17.12 12.09 -18.08
CA GLN A 530 18.35 12.69 -18.60
C GLN A 530 19.42 11.63 -18.86
N LEU A 531 19.60 10.68 -17.94
CA LEU A 531 20.55 9.57 -18.09
C LEU A 531 20.17 8.68 -19.29
N GLU A 532 18.90 8.33 -19.43
CA GLU A 532 18.42 7.56 -20.58
C GLU A 532 18.63 8.29 -21.91
N LYS A 533 18.43 9.60 -21.95
CA LYS A 533 18.71 10.43 -23.14
C LYS A 533 20.20 10.40 -23.49
N ILE A 534 21.06 10.57 -22.47
CA ILE A 534 22.53 10.52 -22.63
C ILE A 534 22.99 9.12 -23.11
N GLU A 535 22.43 8.04 -22.57
CA GLU A 535 22.75 6.67 -23.01
C GLU A 535 22.27 6.39 -24.45
N LYS A 536 21.08 6.88 -24.80
CA LYS A 536 20.58 6.80 -26.18
C LYS A 536 21.43 7.61 -27.15
N GLU A 537 21.94 8.77 -26.74
CA GLU A 537 22.88 9.57 -27.53
C GLU A 537 24.26 8.92 -27.63
N LYS A 538 24.80 8.35 -26.55
CA LYS A 538 26.06 7.60 -26.58
C LYS A 538 25.99 6.36 -27.49
N LYS A 539 24.90 5.60 -27.43
CA LYS A 539 24.65 4.47 -28.33
C LYS A 539 24.50 4.89 -29.80
N LYS A 540 24.11 6.13 -30.09
CA LYS A 540 24.11 6.70 -31.45
C LYS A 540 25.50 7.17 -31.90
N THR A 541 26.38 7.58 -30.97
CA THR A 541 27.72 8.10 -31.27
C THR A 541 28.79 7.02 -31.34
N GLU A 542 28.58 5.85 -30.75
CA GLU A 542 29.49 4.69 -30.79
C GLU A 542 29.36 3.82 -32.06
N GLN A 543 28.58 4.23 -33.06
CA GLN A 543 28.68 3.63 -34.39
C GLN A 543 29.93 4.16 -35.06
N PRO A 544 30.93 3.33 -35.39
CA PRO A 544 32.18 3.80 -35.99
C PRO A 544 31.89 4.46 -37.34
N GLN A 545 32.34 5.72 -37.49
CA GLN A 545 32.40 6.39 -38.77
C GLN A 545 33.31 5.56 -39.69
N SER A 546 32.73 4.77 -40.53
CA SER A 546 33.44 4.19 -41.67
C SER A 546 33.42 5.21 -42.80
N THR A 547 34.64 5.55 -43.26
CA THR A 547 34.93 6.32 -44.46
C THR A 547 34.09 5.94 -45.69
N PRO A 548 33.78 6.90 -46.58
CA PRO A 548 32.86 6.66 -47.68
C PRO A 548 33.55 5.88 -48.80
N ASN A 549 33.16 4.65 -49.01
CA ASN A 549 33.35 4.01 -50.31
C ASN A 549 32.26 2.96 -50.58
N ASN A 550 31.55 3.22 -51.67
CA ASN A 550 30.70 2.33 -52.47
C ASN A 550 29.49 1.65 -51.85
N SER A 551 28.35 2.21 -52.15
CA SER A 551 27.07 1.57 -52.52
C SER A 551 26.93 0.08 -52.26
N VAL A 552 26.38 -0.29 -51.08
CA VAL A 552 25.50 -1.45 -50.88
C VAL A 552 24.47 -1.01 -49.85
N GLU A 553 23.22 -0.90 -50.28
CA GLU A 553 22.07 -0.62 -49.39
C GLU A 553 22.00 -1.66 -48.28
N LYS A 554 22.25 -1.26 -47.02
CA LYS A 554 21.97 -2.08 -45.84
C LYS A 554 20.45 -2.10 -45.62
N LYS A 555 19.82 -3.25 -45.88
CA LYS A 555 18.43 -3.53 -45.56
C LYS A 555 18.16 -3.23 -44.08
N ARG A 556 17.24 -2.29 -43.83
CA ARG A 556 16.68 -1.98 -42.53
C ARG A 556 16.03 -3.23 -41.95
N LYS A 557 16.36 -3.64 -40.71
CA LYS A 557 15.67 -4.76 -40.03
C LYS A 557 14.24 -4.31 -39.74
N LEU A 558 13.30 -4.96 -40.41
CA LEU A 558 11.86 -4.75 -40.23
C LEU A 558 11.42 -5.06 -38.81
N SER A 559 10.54 -4.27 -38.24
CA SER A 559 9.91 -4.54 -36.95
C SER A 559 9.04 -5.81 -37.05
N PHE A 560 8.66 -6.39 -35.91
CA PHE A 560 7.84 -7.60 -35.89
C PHE A 560 6.51 -7.40 -36.65
N LYS A 561 5.90 -6.22 -36.52
CA LYS A 561 4.64 -5.85 -37.19
C LYS A 561 4.82 -5.74 -38.72
N GLU A 562 5.92 -5.14 -39.16
CA GLU A 562 6.27 -5.04 -40.58
C GLU A 562 6.61 -6.40 -41.19
N ARG A 563 7.15 -7.34 -40.42
CA ARG A 563 7.37 -8.74 -40.89
C ARG A 563 6.06 -9.49 -41.07
N GLN A 564 5.10 -9.29 -40.18
CA GLN A 564 3.79 -9.92 -40.26
C GLN A 564 2.98 -9.39 -41.45
N GLU A 565 3.04 -8.06 -41.68
CA GLU A 565 2.43 -7.42 -42.86
C GLU A 565 3.11 -7.87 -44.16
N MET A 566 4.44 -8.04 -44.16
CA MET A 566 5.19 -8.55 -45.31
C MET A 566 4.85 -10.00 -45.63
N GLN A 567 4.70 -10.84 -44.61
CA GLN A 567 4.32 -12.24 -44.76
C GLN A 567 2.88 -12.38 -45.27
N GLN A 568 2.00 -11.50 -44.85
CA GLN A 568 0.61 -11.41 -45.33
C GLN A 568 0.55 -10.96 -46.79
N LEU A 569 1.35 -9.96 -47.16
CA LEU A 569 1.50 -9.51 -48.56
C LEU A 569 2.14 -10.56 -49.47
N GLU A 570 3.08 -11.34 -48.98
CA GLU A 570 3.68 -12.46 -49.73
C GLU A 570 2.64 -13.55 -50.01
N THR A 571 1.78 -13.89 -49.01
CA THR A 571 0.68 -14.87 -49.20
C THR A 571 -0.37 -14.36 -50.17
N ASP A 572 -0.74 -13.07 -50.07
CA ASP A 572 -1.69 -12.43 -51.00
C ASP A 572 -1.11 -12.36 -52.45
N MET A 573 0.20 -12.12 -52.61
CA MET A 573 0.87 -12.17 -53.89
C MET A 573 0.92 -13.58 -54.48
N GLU A 574 1.13 -14.63 -53.67
CA GLU A 574 1.05 -16.03 -54.15
C GLU A 574 -0.37 -16.38 -54.58
N GLN A 575 -1.40 -15.96 -53.86
CA GLN A 575 -2.78 -16.14 -54.27
C GLN A 575 -3.10 -15.42 -55.57
N LEU A 576 -2.70 -14.15 -55.70
CA LEU A 576 -2.87 -13.39 -56.95
C LEU A 576 -2.10 -13.98 -58.14
N ASN A 577 -0.91 -14.54 -57.92
CA ASN A 577 -0.16 -15.21 -58.95
C ASN A 577 -0.81 -16.54 -59.38
N THR A 578 -1.41 -17.30 -58.45
CA THR A 578 -2.20 -18.49 -58.76
C THR A 578 -3.46 -18.14 -59.54
N GLU A 579 -4.18 -17.08 -59.14
CA GLU A 579 -5.34 -16.55 -59.91
C GLU A 579 -4.95 -16.06 -61.30
N LYS A 580 -3.81 -15.37 -61.42
CA LYS A 580 -3.23 -14.95 -62.71
C LYS A 580 -2.96 -16.14 -63.60
N THR A 581 -2.33 -17.21 -63.07
CA THR A 581 -2.05 -18.45 -63.84
C THR A 581 -3.36 -19.11 -64.29
N ILE A 582 -4.41 -19.12 -63.48
CA ILE A 582 -5.72 -19.65 -63.83
C ILE A 582 -6.38 -18.80 -64.94
N ILE A 583 -6.25 -17.46 -64.89
CA ILE A 583 -6.77 -16.54 -65.88
C ILE A 583 -6.00 -16.68 -67.21
N GLU A 584 -4.69 -16.84 -67.17
CA GLU A 584 -3.86 -17.05 -68.37
C GLU A 584 -4.14 -18.40 -69.05
N THR A 585 -4.48 -19.46 -68.28
CA THR A 585 -4.84 -20.78 -68.84
C THR A 585 -6.27 -20.84 -69.33
N ALA A 586 -7.12 -19.86 -69.02
CA ALA A 586 -8.56 -19.81 -69.38
C ALA A 586 -8.88 -18.94 -70.62
N ASP A 587 -7.92 -18.58 -71.48
CA ASP A 587 -8.11 -17.82 -72.75
C ASP A 587 -8.87 -16.47 -72.63
N PHE A 588 -8.64 -15.72 -71.54
CA PHE A 588 -9.21 -14.38 -71.40
C PHE A 588 -8.48 -13.31 -72.24
N PRO A 589 -9.17 -12.31 -72.79
CA PRO A 589 -8.57 -11.32 -73.67
C PRO A 589 -7.48 -10.52 -72.93
N LYS A 590 -6.29 -10.37 -73.56
CA LYS A 590 -5.11 -9.65 -73.02
C LYS A 590 -5.34 -8.22 -72.46
N ALA A 591 -6.41 -7.58 -72.88
CA ALA A 591 -6.80 -6.24 -72.43
C ALA A 591 -7.30 -6.19 -70.96
N LEU A 592 -7.95 -7.25 -70.47
CA LEU A 592 -8.44 -7.35 -69.08
C LEU A 592 -7.28 -7.68 -68.13
N LEU A 593 -6.31 -8.47 -68.54
CA LEU A 593 -5.11 -8.83 -67.79
C LEU A 593 -4.25 -7.60 -67.48
N ASN A 594 -4.05 -6.71 -68.47
CA ASN A 594 -3.28 -5.49 -68.31
C ASN A 594 -3.97 -4.45 -67.37
N SER A 595 -5.28 -4.45 -67.30
CA SER A 595 -6.03 -3.55 -66.38
C SER A 595 -5.88 -4.00 -64.92
N CYS A 596 -5.89 -5.32 -64.64
CA CYS A 596 -5.69 -5.87 -63.30
C CYS A 596 -4.25 -5.67 -62.77
N ILE A 597 -3.26 -5.77 -63.66
CA ILE A 597 -1.83 -5.53 -63.29
C ILE A 597 -1.59 -4.05 -62.95
N LEU A 598 -2.20 -3.12 -63.69
CA LEU A 598 -2.11 -1.67 -63.42
C LEU A 598 -2.76 -1.26 -62.09
N THR A 599 -3.90 -1.82 -61.74
CA THR A 599 -4.55 -1.54 -60.45
C THR A 599 -3.78 -2.10 -59.25
N ALA A 600 -3.23 -3.30 -59.34
CA ALA A 600 -2.39 -3.90 -58.31
C ALA A 600 -1.08 -3.10 -58.12
N GLY A 601 -0.45 -2.63 -59.22
CA GLY A 601 0.77 -1.81 -59.18
C GLY A 601 0.55 -0.46 -58.51
N VAL A 602 -0.60 0.19 -58.72
CA VAL A 602 -0.92 1.49 -58.11
C VAL A 602 -1.17 1.35 -56.59
N VAL A 603 -1.75 0.25 -56.14
CA VAL A 603 -1.96 0.00 -54.71
C VAL A 603 -0.63 -0.24 -53.99
N VAL A 604 0.29 -0.99 -54.60
CA VAL A 604 1.63 -1.23 -54.03
C VAL A 604 2.47 0.06 -54.01
N LEU A 605 2.39 0.92 -55.06
CA LEU A 605 3.13 2.18 -55.10
C LEU A 605 2.61 3.18 -54.06
N ASN A 606 1.28 3.21 -53.80
CA ASN A 606 0.71 4.08 -52.77
C ASN A 606 1.07 3.64 -51.35
N LEU A 607 1.28 2.35 -51.10
CA LEU A 607 1.75 1.83 -49.80
C LEU A 607 3.24 2.14 -49.56
N ILE A 608 4.06 2.20 -50.61
CA ILE A 608 5.50 2.53 -50.51
C ILE A 608 5.75 4.05 -50.34
N VAL A 609 4.86 4.87 -50.85
CA VAL A 609 4.99 6.35 -50.79
C VAL A 609 4.38 6.92 -49.49
N SER A 610 3.53 6.19 -48.80
CA SER A 610 2.91 6.63 -47.54
C SER A 610 3.62 6.10 -46.28
N SER A 611 4.71 5.36 -46.42
CA SER A 611 5.67 4.98 -45.37
C SER A 611 6.97 5.76 -45.50
#